data_2b318ed9d205a7cb3e315fbb7a143a71
#
_entry.id   2b318ed9d205a7cb3e315fbb7a143a71
#
_cell.length_a   1.000
_cell.length_b   1.000
_cell.length_c   1.000
_cell.angle_alpha   90.00
_cell.angle_beta   90.00
_cell.angle_gamma   90.00
#
_symmetry.space_group_name_H-M   'P 1'
#
loop_
_entity.id
_entity.type
_entity.pdbx_description
1 polymer ?
#
loop_
_entity_poly.entity_id
_entity_poly.type
_entity_poly.pdbx_seq_one_letter_code
_entity_poly.pdbx_strand_id
1 'polypeptide(L)'
;MGIVKNNDRRFKLGMHSYTLHLNGCGESWGFEQDYAFEKTIDLPKMMDLAVEWGLDVLHITLVDLDNDVSAEHLAEVSTAARDRGLDLELNVSIDAPCDPRVNASVEESLHIGHAISAQLVKFSLDIKRPKPIYGSCMHPDVVVQLADRVYEFKKNIPLIENYGMKIALENHCDLFADEVIWLVEQLHHPLVGACLDTMNSLVLMEGIEECVKKMAPYAYCCHFCDINIVVDADGAHSIGTAIGQGDIDCVKIMQELRANAPEALDTIVFEIERPMNGRSIDEGRELELRAAKESINYMRSVLNVGLRQ
;
A
#
# COMPACT_ATOMS: atom_id res chain seq x y z
N MET A 1 -19.17 27.02 -1.54
CA MET A 1 -17.77 27.38 -1.69
C MET A 1 -17.25 26.54 -2.84
N GLY A 2 -16.81 27.17 -3.94
CA GLY A 2 -16.29 26.41 -5.10
C GLY A 2 -14.96 25.79 -4.74
N ILE A 3 -14.85 24.48 -4.91
CA ILE A 3 -13.60 23.74 -4.79
C ILE A 3 -12.68 24.28 -5.89
N VAL A 4 -11.65 25.00 -5.50
CA VAL A 4 -10.54 25.35 -6.41
C VAL A 4 -9.90 24.03 -6.78
N LYS A 5 -10.14 23.53 -8.01
CA LYS A 5 -9.49 22.33 -8.53
C LYS A 5 -7.99 22.61 -8.60
N ASN A 6 -7.24 22.12 -7.62
CA ASN A 6 -5.80 22.32 -7.55
C ASN A 6 -5.10 21.28 -8.45
N ASN A 7 -5.16 21.53 -9.77
CA ASN A 7 -4.50 20.68 -10.77
C ASN A 7 -2.97 20.67 -10.63
N ASP A 8 -2.41 21.59 -9.82
CA ASP A 8 -0.96 21.75 -9.64
C ASP A 8 -0.44 21.05 -8.36
N ARG A 9 -1.30 20.31 -7.66
CA ARG A 9 -0.88 19.58 -6.47
C ARG A 9 0.19 18.56 -6.81
N ARG A 10 1.32 18.68 -6.12
CA ARG A 10 2.47 17.77 -6.25
C ARG A 10 2.44 16.72 -5.17
N PHE A 11 2.88 15.53 -5.52
CA PHE A 11 3.06 14.41 -4.61
C PHE A 11 4.51 13.97 -4.62
N LYS A 12 5.00 13.51 -3.48
CA LYS A 12 6.21 12.68 -3.38
C LYS A 12 5.98 11.36 -4.12
N LEU A 13 7.07 10.71 -4.52
CA LEU A 13 7.03 9.38 -5.12
C LEU A 13 7.65 8.37 -4.17
N GLY A 14 6.87 7.38 -3.79
CA GLY A 14 7.30 6.24 -3.00
C GLY A 14 7.19 4.92 -3.75
N MET A 15 7.83 3.89 -3.22
CA MET A 15 7.75 2.51 -3.69
C MET A 15 7.37 1.59 -2.54
N HIS A 16 6.39 0.71 -2.76
CA HIS A 16 6.11 -0.40 -1.88
C HIS A 16 7.16 -1.50 -2.07
N SER A 17 7.68 -2.05 -0.99
CA SER A 17 8.72 -3.10 -1.04
C SER A 17 8.27 -4.35 -1.80
N TYR A 18 6.96 -4.67 -1.78
CA TYR A 18 6.37 -5.77 -2.55
C TYR A 18 6.65 -5.68 -4.06
N THR A 19 6.90 -4.50 -4.61
CA THR A 19 7.38 -4.33 -5.99
C THR A 19 8.60 -5.18 -6.32
N LEU A 20 9.37 -5.57 -5.30
CA LEU A 20 10.59 -6.39 -5.40
C LEU A 20 10.44 -7.73 -4.67
N HIS A 21 9.22 -8.31 -4.66
CA HIS A 21 8.91 -9.50 -3.87
C HIS A 21 9.68 -10.76 -4.31
N LEU A 22 9.98 -10.91 -5.60
CA LEU A 22 10.83 -12.00 -6.10
C LEU A 22 12.30 -11.85 -5.66
N ASN A 23 12.69 -10.65 -5.25
CA ASN A 23 13.98 -10.36 -4.62
C ASN A 23 13.95 -10.54 -3.10
N GLY A 24 12.85 -11.03 -2.55
CA GLY A 24 12.67 -11.31 -1.12
C GLY A 24 12.27 -10.09 -0.29
N CYS A 25 11.76 -9.03 -0.90
CA CYS A 25 11.25 -7.84 -0.23
C CYS A 25 9.73 -7.93 -0.03
N GLY A 26 9.23 -7.30 1.03
CA GLY A 26 7.80 -7.28 1.32
C GLY A 26 7.22 -8.64 1.74
N GLU A 27 5.89 -8.72 1.77
CA GLU A 27 5.16 -9.97 2.07
C GLU A 27 5.10 -10.92 0.89
N SER A 28 4.72 -12.18 1.16
CA SER A 28 4.43 -13.20 0.15
C SER A 28 2.92 -13.32 -0.05
N TRP A 29 2.34 -12.40 -0.81
CA TRP A 29 0.90 -12.40 -1.10
C TRP A 29 0.54 -13.31 -2.28
N GLY A 30 -0.62 -13.97 -2.18
CA GLY A 30 -1.21 -14.75 -3.29
C GLY A 30 -0.54 -16.09 -3.58
N PHE A 31 0.48 -16.48 -2.83
CA PHE A 31 1.15 -17.76 -2.98
C PHE A 31 0.65 -18.74 -1.92
N GLU A 32 0.32 -19.98 -2.32
CA GLU A 32 0.05 -21.05 -1.38
C GLU A 32 1.37 -21.46 -0.73
N GLN A 33 1.49 -21.30 0.57
CA GLN A 33 2.51 -21.81 1.50
C GLN A 33 3.99 -21.82 1.00
N ASP A 34 4.88 -21.29 1.82
CA ASP A 34 6.34 -21.40 1.72
C ASP A 34 7.05 -20.60 0.60
N TYR A 35 6.40 -19.62 -0.01
CA TYR A 35 7.05 -18.75 -0.98
C TYR A 35 7.69 -17.52 -0.35
N ALA A 36 8.53 -17.72 0.67
CA ALA A 36 9.55 -16.75 1.00
C ALA A 36 10.65 -16.88 -0.06
N PHE A 37 10.68 -15.99 -1.02
CA PHE A 37 11.80 -15.93 -1.96
C PHE A 37 13.09 -15.60 -1.21
N GLU A 38 14.21 -16.16 -1.68
CA GLU A 38 15.52 -15.82 -1.15
C GLU A 38 15.74 -14.30 -1.21
N LYS A 39 16.09 -13.69 -0.09
CA LYS A 39 16.36 -12.26 0.00
C LYS A 39 17.68 -11.94 -0.73
N THR A 40 17.59 -11.39 -1.92
CA THR A 40 18.72 -10.90 -2.73
C THR A 40 18.91 -9.39 -2.61
N ILE A 41 17.87 -8.71 -2.10
CA ILE A 41 17.85 -7.29 -1.77
C ILE A 41 17.43 -7.15 -0.31
N ASP A 42 18.34 -6.74 0.54
CA ASP A 42 18.07 -6.35 1.92
C ASP A 42 17.60 -4.90 2.01
N LEU A 43 17.15 -4.47 3.19
CA LEU A 43 16.63 -3.12 3.38
C LEU A 43 17.65 -2.02 3.09
N PRO A 44 18.93 -2.09 3.53
CA PRO A 44 19.95 -1.12 3.15
C PRO A 44 20.13 -0.99 1.63
N LYS A 45 20.18 -2.10 0.91
CA LYS A 45 20.29 -2.11 -0.55
C LYS A 45 19.04 -1.55 -1.23
N MET A 46 17.85 -1.84 -0.70
CA MET A 46 16.60 -1.25 -1.19
C MET A 46 16.57 0.27 -0.98
N MET A 47 17.06 0.76 0.16
CA MET A 47 17.23 2.19 0.41
C MET A 47 18.23 2.83 -0.59
N ASP A 48 19.35 2.16 -0.89
CA ASP A 48 20.32 2.64 -1.88
C ASP A 48 19.71 2.71 -3.29
N LEU A 49 18.91 1.70 -3.68
CA LEU A 49 18.14 1.73 -4.94
C LEU A 49 17.13 2.87 -4.97
N ALA A 50 16.41 3.11 -3.88
CA ALA A 50 15.48 4.22 -3.78
C ALA A 50 16.16 5.58 -3.99
N VAL A 51 17.34 5.77 -3.40
CA VAL A 51 18.17 6.97 -3.61
C VAL A 51 18.64 7.08 -5.07
N GLU A 52 19.16 5.98 -5.64
CA GLU A 52 19.60 5.92 -7.05
C GLU A 52 18.45 6.31 -7.99
N TRP A 53 17.26 5.81 -7.71
CA TRP A 53 16.06 6.09 -8.51
C TRP A 53 15.41 7.42 -8.18
N GLY A 54 15.91 8.13 -7.17
CA GLY A 54 15.42 9.44 -6.75
C GLY A 54 14.04 9.39 -6.12
N LEU A 55 13.68 8.30 -5.47
CA LEU A 55 12.44 8.19 -4.68
C LEU A 55 12.54 9.03 -3.41
N ASP A 56 11.39 9.42 -2.89
CA ASP A 56 11.28 10.20 -1.65
C ASP A 56 10.91 9.31 -0.46
N VAL A 57 10.18 8.21 -0.71
CA VAL A 57 9.57 7.35 0.32
C VAL A 57 9.77 5.87 -0.01
N LEU A 58 10.04 5.08 1.03
CA LEU A 58 9.90 3.62 0.99
C LEU A 58 8.77 3.18 1.92
N HIS A 59 7.86 2.39 1.37
CA HIS A 59 6.78 1.74 2.09
C HIS A 59 7.20 0.30 2.37
N ILE A 60 7.60 0.00 3.61
CA ILE A 60 8.25 -1.26 4.02
C ILE A 60 7.35 -2.09 4.91
N THR A 61 7.61 -3.39 4.98
CA THR A 61 6.91 -4.35 5.83
C THR A 61 7.79 -4.85 6.97
N LEU A 62 7.23 -5.64 7.89
CA LEU A 62 8.00 -6.32 8.94
C LEU A 62 9.01 -7.32 8.36
N VAL A 63 8.75 -7.87 7.18
CA VAL A 63 9.69 -8.78 6.47
C VAL A 63 10.96 -8.05 6.06
N ASP A 64 10.83 -6.78 5.68
CA ASP A 64 11.99 -5.95 5.30
C ASP A 64 12.85 -5.60 6.51
N LEU A 65 12.27 -5.58 7.71
CA LEU A 65 12.95 -5.44 9.00
C LEU A 65 13.54 -6.78 9.50
N ASP A 66 13.57 -7.84 8.69
CA ASP A 66 13.95 -9.21 9.07
C ASP A 66 13.16 -9.77 10.27
N ASN A 67 11.98 -9.22 10.53
CA ASN A 67 11.18 -9.45 11.74
C ASN A 67 11.95 -9.16 13.05
N ASP A 68 13.01 -8.40 13.00
CA ASP A 68 13.72 -7.88 14.16
C ASP A 68 13.14 -6.52 14.56
N VAL A 69 12.35 -6.53 15.63
CA VAL A 69 11.74 -5.33 16.21
C VAL A 69 12.46 -4.87 17.48
N SER A 70 13.72 -5.27 17.68
CA SER A 70 14.55 -4.77 18.77
C SER A 70 14.76 -3.26 18.64
N ALA A 71 14.80 -2.56 19.78
CA ALA A 71 14.98 -1.11 19.79
C ALA A 71 16.29 -0.66 19.10
N GLU A 72 17.34 -1.47 19.19
CA GLU A 72 18.63 -1.22 18.54
C GLU A 72 18.48 -1.27 17.02
N HIS A 73 17.91 -2.35 16.47
CA HIS A 73 17.70 -2.52 15.04
C HIS A 73 16.80 -1.42 14.45
N LEU A 74 15.66 -1.14 15.11
CA LEU A 74 14.74 -0.09 14.64
C LEU A 74 15.40 1.30 14.63
N ALA A 75 16.27 1.60 15.61
CA ALA A 75 17.02 2.86 15.63
C ALA A 75 18.06 2.92 14.50
N GLU A 76 18.70 1.80 14.15
CA GLU A 76 19.60 1.70 13.01
C GLU A 76 18.86 1.94 11.70
N VAL A 77 17.67 1.33 11.50
CA VAL A 77 16.82 1.53 10.32
C VAL A 77 16.42 3.00 10.18
N SER A 78 15.93 3.63 11.27
CA SER A 78 15.58 5.05 11.27
C SER A 78 16.76 5.94 10.88
N THR A 79 17.95 5.65 11.43
CA THR A 79 19.18 6.38 11.12
C THR A 79 19.56 6.20 9.66
N ALA A 80 19.54 4.96 9.16
CA ALA A 80 19.90 4.63 7.77
C ALA A 80 19.01 5.34 6.74
N ALA A 81 17.69 5.41 7.00
CA ALA A 81 16.76 6.14 6.14
C ALA A 81 17.01 7.65 6.18
N ARG A 82 17.14 8.23 7.38
CA ARG A 82 17.42 9.67 7.56
C ARG A 82 18.74 10.09 6.87
N ASP A 83 19.79 9.30 7.01
CA ASP A 83 21.11 9.61 6.42
C ASP A 83 21.07 9.59 4.88
N ARG A 84 20.08 8.91 4.30
CA ARG A 84 19.79 8.85 2.86
C ARG A 84 18.74 9.88 2.41
N GLY A 85 18.13 10.60 3.34
CA GLY A 85 17.05 11.55 3.05
C GLY A 85 15.77 10.87 2.55
N LEU A 86 15.52 9.64 3.01
CA LEU A 86 14.30 8.88 2.70
C LEU A 86 13.31 8.95 3.85
N ASP A 87 12.05 9.19 3.54
CA ASP A 87 10.94 8.95 4.46
C ASP A 87 10.57 7.46 4.43
N LEU A 88 10.09 6.93 5.56
CA LEU A 88 9.56 5.58 5.67
C LEU A 88 8.06 5.62 5.94
N GLU A 89 7.35 4.65 5.39
CA GLU A 89 6.00 4.26 5.76
C GLU A 89 6.01 2.76 6.11
N LEU A 90 5.21 2.35 7.09
CA LEU A 90 5.16 0.96 7.55
C LEU A 90 3.85 0.32 7.08
N ASN A 91 3.98 -0.82 6.40
CA ASN A 91 2.87 -1.69 6.02
C ASN A 91 2.78 -2.88 6.96
N VAL A 92 1.60 -3.09 7.54
CA VAL A 92 1.31 -4.23 8.42
C VAL A 92 -0.06 -4.81 8.10
N SER A 93 -0.24 -6.08 8.47
CA SER A 93 -1.53 -6.75 8.48
C SER A 93 -1.94 -7.11 9.90
N ILE A 94 -3.24 -7.21 10.15
CA ILE A 94 -3.73 -7.62 11.48
C ILE A 94 -3.92 -9.13 11.56
N ASP A 95 -4.28 -9.81 10.49
CA ASP A 95 -4.55 -11.26 10.47
C ASP A 95 -4.29 -11.86 9.08
N ALA A 96 -3.17 -11.50 8.43
CA ALA A 96 -2.83 -11.97 7.09
C ALA A 96 -2.77 -13.50 7.02
N PRO A 97 -3.61 -14.14 6.20
CA PRO A 97 -3.64 -15.58 6.12
C PRO A 97 -2.50 -16.16 5.27
N CYS A 98 -1.97 -15.36 4.33
CA CYS A 98 -0.96 -15.82 3.38
C CYS A 98 0.46 -15.68 3.92
N ASP A 99 0.74 -14.62 4.67
CA ASP A 99 2.07 -14.38 5.25
C ASP A 99 1.98 -13.83 6.67
N PRO A 100 2.02 -14.69 7.70
CA PRO A 100 1.92 -14.25 9.09
C PRO A 100 3.10 -13.40 9.57
N ARG A 101 4.19 -13.28 8.79
CA ARG A 101 5.36 -12.47 9.15
C ARG A 101 5.06 -10.97 9.14
N VAL A 102 4.01 -10.54 8.44
CA VAL A 102 3.58 -9.13 8.41
C VAL A 102 2.53 -8.79 9.47
N ASN A 103 2.12 -9.78 10.29
CA ASN A 103 1.10 -9.57 11.31
C ASN A 103 1.67 -8.87 12.54
N ALA A 104 0.98 -7.81 12.96
CA ALA A 104 1.20 -7.16 14.24
C ALA A 104 -0.12 -6.57 14.75
N SER A 105 -0.24 -6.44 16.07
CA SER A 105 -1.33 -5.68 16.67
C SER A 105 -1.23 -4.18 16.34
N VAL A 106 -2.33 -3.45 16.48
CA VAL A 106 -2.32 -1.99 16.26
C VAL A 106 -1.29 -1.31 17.16
N GLU A 107 -1.23 -1.72 18.45
CA GLU A 107 -0.29 -1.15 19.42
C GLU A 107 1.18 -1.40 19.02
N GLU A 108 1.53 -2.64 18.70
CA GLU A 108 2.88 -2.99 18.25
C GLU A 108 3.28 -2.24 16.98
N SER A 109 2.36 -2.17 16.00
CA SER A 109 2.60 -1.47 14.74
C SER A 109 2.88 0.02 14.95
N LEU A 110 2.17 0.67 15.88
CA LEU A 110 2.41 2.06 16.23
C LEU A 110 3.76 2.27 16.92
N HIS A 111 4.17 1.33 17.79
CA HIS A 111 5.49 1.39 18.43
C HIS A 111 6.62 1.20 17.41
N ILE A 112 6.49 0.24 16.51
CA ILE A 112 7.47 -0.01 15.45
C ILE A 112 7.54 1.20 14.52
N GLY A 113 6.39 1.69 14.01
CA GLY A 113 6.33 2.85 13.14
C GLY A 113 6.98 4.09 13.78
N HIS A 114 6.71 4.35 15.06
CA HIS A 114 7.35 5.44 15.79
C HIS A 114 8.87 5.25 15.90
N ALA A 115 9.33 4.04 16.23
CA ALA A 115 10.75 3.74 16.42
C ALA A 115 11.58 3.90 15.13
N ILE A 116 11.02 3.52 13.97
CA ILE A 116 11.66 3.73 12.66
C ILE A 116 11.43 5.14 12.11
N SER A 117 10.73 6.01 12.83
CA SER A 117 10.33 7.36 12.38
C SER A 117 9.46 7.35 11.12
N ALA A 118 8.58 6.36 10.98
CA ALA A 118 7.66 6.29 9.86
C ALA A 118 6.69 7.49 9.84
N GLN A 119 6.37 7.95 8.64
CA GLN A 119 5.42 9.06 8.45
C GLN A 119 3.96 8.60 8.56
N LEU A 120 3.74 7.31 8.33
CA LEU A 120 2.43 6.69 8.31
C LEU A 120 2.56 5.18 8.61
N VAL A 121 1.54 4.59 9.24
CA VAL A 121 1.35 3.14 9.33
C VAL A 121 0.09 2.76 8.56
N LYS A 122 0.24 1.89 7.56
CA LYS A 122 -0.86 1.33 6.79
C LYS A 122 -1.25 -0.04 7.34
N PHE A 123 -2.55 -0.31 7.40
CA PHE A 123 -3.10 -1.56 7.88
C PHE A 123 -3.95 -2.24 6.82
N SER A 124 -3.62 -3.49 6.48
CA SER A 124 -4.55 -4.46 5.92
C SER A 124 -5.30 -5.12 7.07
N LEU A 125 -6.62 -5.32 6.92
CA LEU A 125 -7.47 -5.79 8.03
C LEU A 125 -7.78 -7.29 7.95
N ASP A 126 -7.65 -7.87 6.77
CA ASP A 126 -7.85 -9.30 6.48
C ASP A 126 -9.19 -9.84 6.96
N ILE A 127 -10.26 -9.12 6.60
CA ILE A 127 -11.63 -9.43 6.96
C ILE A 127 -12.10 -10.72 6.27
N LYS A 128 -12.59 -11.66 7.05
CA LYS A 128 -13.08 -12.95 6.54
C LYS A 128 -14.48 -12.81 5.97
N ARG A 129 -14.60 -12.98 4.66
CA ARG A 129 -15.86 -12.84 3.95
C ARG A 129 -16.56 -14.19 3.74
N PRO A 130 -17.90 -14.27 3.84
CA PRO A 130 -18.61 -15.52 3.58
C PRO A 130 -18.65 -15.86 2.08
N LYS A 131 -18.73 -17.14 1.76
CA LYS A 131 -19.01 -17.57 0.38
C LYS A 131 -20.53 -17.63 0.13
N PRO A 132 -21.02 -17.46 -1.10
CA PRO A 132 -20.30 -17.24 -2.35
C PRO A 132 -19.46 -15.95 -2.31
N ILE A 133 -18.49 -15.95 -3.19
CA ILE A 133 -17.40 -14.97 -3.22
C ILE A 133 -17.91 -13.63 -2.72
N TYR A 134 -17.28 -13.25 -1.61
CA TYR A 134 -17.24 -11.90 -1.21
C TYR A 134 -18.52 -11.36 -0.57
N GLY A 135 -19.65 -12.04 -0.66
CA GLY A 135 -20.90 -11.53 -0.11
C GLY A 135 -21.24 -10.14 -0.69
N SER A 136 -22.26 -9.53 -0.15
CA SER A 136 -22.57 -8.14 -0.43
C SER A 136 -21.70 -7.21 0.43
N CYS A 137 -21.49 -6.00 -0.02
CA CYS A 137 -20.98 -4.90 0.80
C CYS A 137 -21.82 -4.79 2.09
N MET A 138 -21.20 -4.58 3.22
CA MET A 138 -21.83 -4.54 4.55
C MET A 138 -22.59 -5.84 4.92
N HIS A 139 -22.07 -7.00 4.48
CA HIS A 139 -22.62 -8.27 4.93
C HIS A 139 -22.59 -8.38 6.47
N PRO A 140 -23.64 -8.91 7.14
CA PRO A 140 -23.69 -8.97 8.61
C PRO A 140 -22.44 -9.57 9.27
N ASP A 141 -21.89 -10.66 8.72
CA ASP A 141 -20.66 -11.30 9.24
C ASP A 141 -19.42 -10.41 9.05
N VAL A 142 -19.42 -9.54 8.07
CA VAL A 142 -18.37 -8.53 7.84
C VAL A 142 -18.52 -7.38 8.82
N VAL A 143 -19.74 -6.86 8.97
CA VAL A 143 -20.04 -5.71 9.87
C VAL A 143 -19.59 -6.00 11.31
N VAL A 144 -19.76 -7.23 11.79
CA VAL A 144 -19.30 -7.61 13.14
C VAL A 144 -17.78 -7.47 13.25
N GLN A 145 -17.02 -7.96 12.26
CA GLN A 145 -15.56 -7.84 12.23
C GLN A 145 -15.12 -6.37 12.11
N LEU A 146 -15.80 -5.58 11.27
CA LEU A 146 -15.53 -4.13 11.17
C LEU A 146 -15.75 -3.42 12.49
N ALA A 147 -16.81 -3.76 13.24
CA ALA A 147 -17.07 -3.19 14.56
C ALA A 147 -15.97 -3.54 15.58
N ASP A 148 -15.45 -4.77 15.54
CA ASP A 148 -14.31 -5.19 16.37
C ASP A 148 -13.05 -4.40 16.01
N ARG A 149 -12.77 -4.16 14.72
CA ARG A 149 -11.66 -3.32 14.27
C ARG A 149 -11.82 -1.87 14.74
N VAL A 150 -13.03 -1.29 14.63
CA VAL A 150 -13.30 0.06 15.18
C VAL A 150 -12.98 0.12 16.67
N TYR A 151 -13.38 -0.88 17.45
CA TYR A 151 -13.09 -0.94 18.88
C TYR A 151 -11.56 -1.02 19.14
N GLU A 152 -10.84 -1.85 18.41
CA GLU A 152 -9.40 -2.02 18.52
C GLU A 152 -8.65 -0.71 18.22
N PHE A 153 -8.97 -0.04 17.12
CA PHE A 153 -8.36 1.24 16.76
C PHE A 153 -8.71 2.34 17.75
N LYS A 154 -9.97 2.44 18.20
CA LYS A 154 -10.39 3.43 19.22
C LYS A 154 -9.63 3.28 20.53
N LYS A 155 -9.32 2.07 20.94
CA LYS A 155 -8.50 1.80 22.13
C LYS A 155 -7.09 2.39 21.99
N ASN A 156 -6.57 2.46 20.77
CA ASN A 156 -5.23 2.93 20.45
C ASN A 156 -5.16 4.42 20.04
N ILE A 157 -6.29 5.16 20.00
CA ILE A 157 -6.29 6.59 19.67
C ILE A 157 -5.33 7.40 20.55
N PRO A 158 -5.25 7.21 21.89
CA PRO A 158 -4.30 7.95 22.70
C PRO A 158 -2.84 7.75 22.29
N LEU A 159 -2.48 6.56 21.78
CA LEU A 159 -1.14 6.26 21.31
C LEU A 159 -0.88 6.91 19.93
N ILE A 160 -1.87 6.88 19.05
CA ILE A 160 -1.85 7.57 17.76
C ILE A 160 -1.61 9.07 17.95
N GLU A 161 -2.34 9.70 18.87
CA GLU A 161 -2.17 11.11 19.22
C GLU A 161 -0.80 11.42 19.82
N ASN A 162 -0.35 10.58 20.78
CA ASN A 162 0.93 10.76 21.44
C ASN A 162 2.11 10.72 20.45
N TYR A 163 2.04 9.87 19.42
CA TYR A 163 3.07 9.78 18.39
C TYR A 163 2.84 10.74 17.22
N GLY A 164 1.66 11.36 17.11
CA GLY A 164 1.27 12.14 15.93
C GLY A 164 1.27 11.30 14.65
N MET A 165 1.06 9.98 14.79
CA MET A 165 1.19 9.00 13.71
C MET A 165 -0.05 9.01 12.83
N LYS A 166 0.14 9.25 11.54
CA LYS A 166 -0.93 8.99 10.55
C LYS A 166 -1.13 7.48 10.41
N ILE A 167 -2.39 7.04 10.34
CA ILE A 167 -2.74 5.67 9.98
C ILE A 167 -3.66 5.66 8.77
N ALA A 168 -3.55 4.61 7.97
CA ALA A 168 -4.38 4.41 6.79
C ALA A 168 -4.92 2.98 6.74
N LEU A 169 -6.23 2.83 6.56
CA LEU A 169 -6.92 1.55 6.43
C LEU A 169 -7.13 1.25 4.96
N GLU A 170 -6.67 0.09 4.50
CA GLU A 170 -6.64 -0.24 3.09
C GLU A 170 -7.92 -0.93 2.61
N ASN A 171 -8.33 -0.62 1.36
CA ASN A 171 -9.20 -1.48 0.57
C ASN A 171 -8.38 -2.64 -0.01
N HIS A 172 -7.85 -3.48 0.88
CA HIS A 172 -7.20 -4.72 0.45
C HIS A 172 -8.21 -5.65 -0.23
N CYS A 173 -7.81 -6.80 -0.71
CA CYS A 173 -8.65 -7.75 -1.44
C CYS A 173 -9.91 -8.24 -0.67
N ASP A 174 -10.14 -7.78 0.55
CA ASP A 174 -11.18 -8.19 1.48
C ASP A 174 -12.24 -7.12 1.79
N LEU A 175 -12.02 -5.85 1.40
CA LEU A 175 -12.91 -4.72 1.75
C LEU A 175 -13.38 -3.93 0.53
N PHE A 176 -14.70 -3.66 0.49
CA PHE A 176 -15.27 -2.67 -0.41
C PHE A 176 -14.91 -1.25 0.03
N ALA A 177 -14.88 -0.31 -0.92
CA ALA A 177 -14.66 1.10 -0.63
C ALA A 177 -15.58 1.65 0.48
N ASP A 178 -16.88 1.33 0.41
CA ASP A 178 -17.85 1.79 1.40
C ASP A 178 -17.59 1.23 2.81
N GLU A 179 -16.98 0.05 2.93
CA GLU A 179 -16.61 -0.55 4.23
C GLU A 179 -15.40 0.14 4.84
N VAL A 180 -14.39 0.47 4.03
CA VAL A 180 -13.23 1.28 4.48
C VAL A 180 -13.66 2.67 4.89
N ILE A 181 -14.50 3.33 4.09
CA ILE A 181 -15.05 4.65 4.41
C ILE A 181 -15.82 4.60 5.73
N TRP A 182 -16.66 3.58 5.91
CA TRP A 182 -17.39 3.40 7.16
C TRP A 182 -16.45 3.29 8.37
N LEU A 183 -15.35 2.52 8.26
CA LEU A 183 -14.34 2.41 9.31
C LEU A 183 -13.73 3.78 9.66
N VAL A 184 -13.28 4.53 8.65
CA VAL A 184 -12.70 5.86 8.84
C VAL A 184 -13.69 6.81 9.49
N GLU A 185 -14.95 6.81 9.05
CA GLU A 185 -16.01 7.64 9.62
C GLU A 185 -16.36 7.24 11.05
N GLN A 186 -16.36 5.93 11.39
CA GLN A 186 -16.58 5.48 12.77
C GLN A 186 -15.43 5.85 13.72
N LEU A 187 -14.20 5.87 13.22
CA LEU A 187 -13.04 6.31 13.98
C LEU A 187 -13.02 7.83 14.15
N HIS A 188 -13.45 8.56 13.14
CA HIS A 188 -13.64 10.01 13.14
C HIS A 188 -12.47 10.78 13.78
N HIS A 189 -11.25 10.55 13.31
CA HIS A 189 -10.05 11.12 13.90
C HIS A 189 -9.15 11.74 12.81
N PRO A 190 -8.54 12.93 13.04
CA PRO A 190 -7.77 13.65 12.02
C PRO A 190 -6.46 12.96 11.59
N LEU A 191 -5.99 11.96 12.32
CA LEU A 191 -4.82 11.15 11.96
C LEU A 191 -5.21 9.81 11.33
N VAL A 192 -6.51 9.54 11.10
CA VAL A 192 -7.01 8.29 10.53
C VAL A 192 -7.61 8.55 9.15
N GLY A 193 -7.11 7.86 8.14
CA GLY A 193 -7.60 7.90 6.78
C GLY A 193 -7.64 6.54 6.12
N ALA A 194 -7.89 6.53 4.83
CA ALA A 194 -7.88 5.34 4.01
C ALA A 194 -6.53 5.19 3.28
N CYS A 195 -6.11 3.96 3.04
CA CYS A 195 -5.16 3.63 1.99
C CYS A 195 -5.97 3.21 0.76
N LEU A 196 -5.89 4.00 -0.29
CA LEU A 196 -6.51 3.70 -1.56
C LEU A 196 -5.57 2.86 -2.40
N ASP A 197 -5.86 1.57 -2.53
CA ASP A 197 -5.28 0.74 -3.58
C ASP A 197 -6.12 0.83 -4.86
N THR A 198 -5.46 1.08 -5.98
CA THR A 198 -6.14 1.33 -7.27
C THR A 198 -6.56 0.06 -7.99
N MET A 199 -6.22 -1.12 -7.51
CA MET A 199 -6.45 -2.41 -8.17
C MET A 199 -7.31 -3.37 -7.34
N ASN A 200 -7.12 -3.40 -6.03
CA ASN A 200 -7.67 -4.42 -5.13
C ASN A 200 -9.20 -4.53 -5.14
N SER A 201 -9.90 -3.43 -5.48
CA SER A 201 -11.37 -3.43 -5.62
C SER A 201 -11.89 -4.47 -6.63
N LEU A 202 -11.09 -4.82 -7.65
CA LEU A 202 -11.47 -5.81 -8.67
C LEU A 202 -11.67 -7.20 -8.10
N VAL A 203 -10.95 -7.56 -7.03
CA VAL A 203 -11.11 -8.87 -6.37
C VAL A 203 -12.52 -9.03 -5.82
N LEU A 204 -13.15 -7.93 -5.41
CA LEU A 204 -14.54 -7.87 -4.95
C LEU A 204 -15.52 -7.49 -6.07
N MET A 205 -15.06 -7.43 -7.32
CA MET A 205 -15.86 -7.01 -8.48
C MET A 205 -16.40 -5.57 -8.35
N GLU A 206 -15.74 -4.73 -7.57
CA GLU A 206 -16.03 -3.30 -7.50
C GLU A 206 -15.22 -2.57 -8.58
N GLY A 207 -15.86 -1.70 -9.34
CA GLY A 207 -15.22 -0.96 -10.42
C GLY A 207 -14.14 -0.01 -9.89
N ILE A 208 -12.95 -0.03 -10.50
CA ILE A 208 -11.78 0.78 -10.09
C ILE A 208 -12.13 2.27 -9.99
N GLU A 209 -12.71 2.83 -11.04
CA GLU A 209 -13.04 4.27 -11.06
C GLU A 209 -14.05 4.66 -9.98
N GLU A 210 -15.01 3.80 -9.70
CA GLU A 210 -15.99 4.03 -8.64
C GLU A 210 -15.35 3.97 -7.27
N CYS A 211 -14.51 2.96 -7.01
CA CYS A 211 -13.74 2.82 -5.79
C CYS A 211 -12.85 4.06 -5.55
N VAL A 212 -12.06 4.45 -6.55
CA VAL A 212 -11.19 5.62 -6.48
C VAL A 212 -11.98 6.89 -6.17
N LYS A 213 -13.09 7.12 -6.86
CA LYS A 213 -13.93 8.30 -6.64
C LYS A 213 -14.52 8.36 -5.23
N LYS A 214 -14.91 7.22 -4.67
CA LYS A 214 -15.43 7.13 -3.30
C LYS A 214 -14.32 7.38 -2.27
N MET A 215 -13.17 6.73 -2.43
CA MET A 215 -12.12 6.71 -1.42
C MET A 215 -11.18 7.91 -1.49
N ALA A 216 -11.01 8.57 -2.63
CA ALA A 216 -10.11 9.70 -2.78
C ALA A 216 -10.28 10.78 -1.69
N PRO A 217 -11.50 11.19 -1.27
CA PRO A 217 -11.68 12.17 -0.19
C PRO A 217 -11.18 11.74 1.18
N TYR A 218 -10.92 10.45 1.38
CA TYR A 218 -10.48 9.86 2.65
C TYR A 218 -9.03 9.38 2.60
N ALA A 219 -8.36 9.43 1.44
CA ALA A 219 -7.05 8.83 1.21
C ALA A 219 -5.94 9.59 1.94
N TYR A 220 -5.20 8.89 2.81
CA TYR A 220 -3.97 9.33 3.46
C TYR A 220 -2.74 8.59 2.92
N CYS A 221 -2.96 7.45 2.30
CA CYS A 221 -2.00 6.64 1.57
C CYS A 221 -2.61 6.22 0.23
N CYS A 222 -1.79 5.98 -0.77
CA CYS A 222 -2.23 5.43 -2.04
C CYS A 222 -1.23 4.40 -2.53
N HIS A 223 -1.69 3.16 -2.70
CA HIS A 223 -0.99 2.14 -3.46
C HIS A 223 -1.44 2.26 -4.92
N PHE A 224 -0.53 2.75 -5.74
CA PHE A 224 -0.81 3.02 -7.15
C PHE A 224 -0.31 1.86 -7.99
N CYS A 225 -1.25 1.04 -8.44
CA CYS A 225 -1.02 -0.17 -9.21
C CYS A 225 -1.53 0.01 -10.65
N ASP A 226 -1.01 -0.79 -11.57
CA ASP A 226 -1.52 -0.92 -12.93
C ASP A 226 -1.55 -2.40 -13.35
N ILE A 227 -2.55 -2.80 -14.10
CA ILE A 227 -2.81 -4.18 -14.47
C ILE A 227 -3.18 -4.31 -15.93
N ASN A 228 -2.89 -5.46 -16.51
CA ASN A 228 -3.50 -5.93 -17.76
C ASN A 228 -4.64 -6.90 -17.44
N ILE A 229 -5.77 -6.75 -18.12
CA ILE A 229 -6.88 -7.70 -18.08
C ILE A 229 -6.73 -8.65 -19.26
N VAL A 230 -6.40 -9.90 -18.95
CA VAL A 230 -6.25 -10.96 -19.94
C VAL A 230 -7.51 -11.84 -19.92
N VAL A 231 -8.08 -12.09 -21.10
CA VAL A 231 -9.23 -12.98 -21.26
C VAL A 231 -8.79 -14.21 -22.04
N ASP A 232 -8.99 -15.38 -21.47
CA ASP A 232 -8.69 -16.67 -22.07
C ASP A 232 -9.82 -17.69 -21.84
N ALA A 233 -9.54 -18.98 -22.07
CA ALA A 233 -10.54 -20.05 -21.93
C ALA A 233 -11.01 -20.26 -20.47
N ASP A 234 -10.21 -19.85 -19.50
CA ASP A 234 -10.49 -20.00 -18.06
C ASP A 234 -11.22 -18.78 -17.47
N GLY A 235 -11.27 -17.66 -18.21
CA GLY A 235 -11.98 -16.45 -17.81
C GLY A 235 -11.17 -15.17 -17.97
N ALA A 236 -11.43 -14.19 -17.10
CA ALA A 236 -10.69 -12.94 -17.04
C ALA A 236 -9.72 -12.96 -15.86
N HIS A 237 -8.46 -12.60 -16.12
CA HIS A 237 -7.40 -12.52 -15.11
C HIS A 237 -6.79 -11.12 -15.09
N SER A 238 -6.54 -10.58 -13.90
CA SER A 238 -5.72 -9.39 -13.73
C SER A 238 -4.26 -9.78 -13.57
N ILE A 239 -3.38 -9.10 -14.29
CA ILE A 239 -1.93 -9.31 -14.21
C ILE A 239 -1.26 -7.98 -13.96
N GLY A 240 -0.56 -7.83 -12.83
CA GLY A 240 0.18 -6.62 -12.50
C GLY A 240 1.25 -6.29 -13.54
N THR A 241 1.40 -5.03 -13.85
CA THR A 241 2.36 -4.53 -14.83
C THR A 241 3.02 -3.22 -14.40
N ALA A 242 4.02 -2.76 -15.13
CA ALA A 242 4.60 -1.45 -14.87
C ALA A 242 3.54 -0.35 -15.05
N ILE A 243 3.56 0.66 -14.19
CA ILE A 243 2.59 1.77 -14.24
C ILE A 243 2.64 2.45 -15.61
N GLY A 244 1.48 2.61 -16.24
CA GLY A 244 1.31 3.19 -17.58
C GLY A 244 1.43 2.18 -18.72
N GLN A 245 1.58 0.89 -18.43
CA GLN A 245 1.61 -0.18 -19.42
C GLN A 245 0.37 -1.11 -19.36
N GLY A 246 -0.53 -0.83 -18.42
CA GLY A 246 -1.74 -1.61 -18.20
C GLY A 246 -2.99 -0.98 -18.81
N ASP A 247 -4.12 -1.52 -18.38
CA ASP A 247 -5.46 -1.15 -18.85
C ASP A 247 -6.13 -0.09 -17.94
N ILE A 248 -5.48 0.31 -16.82
CA ILE A 248 -6.01 1.33 -15.90
C ILE A 248 -5.76 2.73 -16.46
N ASP A 249 -6.79 3.59 -16.44
CA ASP A 249 -6.63 5.01 -16.75
C ASP A 249 -5.92 5.77 -15.62
N CYS A 250 -4.60 5.57 -15.52
CA CYS A 250 -3.75 6.17 -14.51
C CYS A 250 -3.86 7.71 -14.48
N VAL A 251 -4.07 8.34 -15.64
CA VAL A 251 -4.21 9.81 -15.74
C VAL A 251 -5.49 10.28 -15.06
N LYS A 252 -6.59 9.58 -15.29
CA LYS A 252 -7.88 9.88 -14.69
C LYS A 252 -7.86 9.67 -13.17
N ILE A 253 -7.22 8.59 -12.69
CA ILE A 253 -7.04 8.35 -11.26
C ILE A 253 -6.25 9.47 -10.61
N MET A 254 -5.14 9.89 -11.21
CA MET A 254 -4.33 11.00 -10.67
C MET A 254 -5.07 12.34 -10.68
N GLN A 255 -5.94 12.56 -11.66
CA GLN A 255 -6.82 13.76 -11.67
C GLN A 255 -7.80 13.73 -10.51
N GLU A 256 -8.40 12.56 -10.23
CA GLU A 256 -9.34 12.39 -9.12
C GLU A 256 -8.65 12.62 -7.76
N LEU A 257 -7.45 12.03 -7.55
CA LEU A 257 -6.65 12.22 -6.34
C LEU A 257 -6.26 13.70 -6.15
N ARG A 258 -5.80 14.40 -7.20
CA ARG A 258 -5.48 15.82 -7.11
C ARG A 258 -6.66 16.70 -6.76
N ALA A 259 -7.84 16.33 -7.28
CA ALA A 259 -9.05 17.13 -7.09
C ALA A 259 -9.68 16.93 -5.70
N ASN A 260 -9.60 15.75 -5.13
CA ASN A 260 -10.45 15.35 -4.02
C ASN A 260 -9.69 14.81 -2.78
N ALA A 261 -8.44 14.36 -2.92
CA ALA A 261 -7.72 13.83 -1.75
C ALA A 261 -7.34 14.94 -0.76
N PRO A 262 -7.38 14.64 0.56
CA PRO A 262 -6.99 15.58 1.61
C PRO A 262 -5.50 15.90 1.56
N GLU A 263 -5.07 17.00 2.18
CA GLU A 263 -3.64 17.38 2.24
C GLU A 263 -2.76 16.31 2.92
N ALA A 264 -3.37 15.46 3.76
CA ALA A 264 -2.69 14.36 4.43
C ALA A 264 -2.11 13.31 3.47
N LEU A 265 -2.68 13.17 2.26
CA LEU A 265 -2.07 12.39 1.18
C LEU A 265 -0.98 13.24 0.53
N ASP A 266 0.26 13.05 0.86
CA ASP A 266 1.41 13.79 0.30
C ASP A 266 2.32 12.90 -0.58
N THR A 267 2.12 11.59 -0.54
CA THR A 267 2.90 10.59 -1.25
C THR A 267 2.01 9.70 -2.11
N ILE A 268 2.47 9.37 -3.30
CA ILE A 268 1.93 8.27 -4.11
C ILE A 268 2.96 7.15 -4.10
N VAL A 269 2.58 6.01 -3.54
CA VAL A 269 3.41 4.81 -3.46
C VAL A 269 3.02 3.89 -4.61
N PHE A 270 3.92 3.67 -5.56
CA PHE A 270 3.65 2.67 -6.59
C PHE A 270 3.92 1.27 -6.08
N GLU A 271 3.10 0.34 -6.54
CA GLU A 271 3.21 -1.08 -6.24
C GLU A 271 3.02 -1.88 -7.52
N ILE A 272 3.84 -2.91 -7.72
CA ILE A 272 3.79 -3.75 -8.92
C ILE A 272 3.72 -5.21 -8.50
N GLU A 273 2.60 -5.83 -8.81
CA GLU A 273 2.40 -7.26 -8.62
C GLU A 273 2.77 -8.01 -9.90
N ARG A 274 3.99 -8.51 -10.01
CA ARG A 274 4.40 -9.25 -11.18
C ARG A 274 4.46 -10.75 -10.97
N PRO A 275 3.62 -11.53 -11.66
CA PRO A 275 3.69 -12.98 -11.60
C PRO A 275 4.88 -13.52 -12.41
N MET A 276 5.35 -14.67 -12.03
CA MET A 276 6.44 -15.39 -12.72
C MET A 276 6.10 -15.74 -14.18
N ASN A 277 4.85 -16.08 -14.47
CA ASN A 277 4.35 -16.43 -15.82
C ASN A 277 5.25 -17.40 -16.58
N GLY A 278 5.72 -18.46 -15.92
CA GLY A 278 6.57 -19.50 -16.51
C GLY A 278 8.03 -19.10 -16.73
N ARG A 279 8.46 -17.92 -16.24
CA ARG A 279 9.87 -17.48 -16.27
C ARG A 279 10.66 -18.11 -15.13
N SER A 280 11.99 -18.11 -15.27
CA SER A 280 12.87 -18.40 -14.15
C SER A 280 12.80 -17.27 -13.10
N ILE A 281 13.18 -17.58 -11.86
CA ILE A 281 13.21 -16.59 -10.77
C ILE A 281 14.15 -15.42 -11.11
N ASP A 282 15.28 -15.68 -11.74
CA ASP A 282 16.25 -14.65 -12.10
C ASP A 282 15.69 -13.69 -13.16
N GLU A 283 15.02 -14.22 -14.19
CA GLU A 283 14.30 -13.40 -15.16
C GLU A 283 13.18 -12.57 -14.52
N GLY A 284 12.47 -13.15 -13.54
CA GLY A 284 11.46 -12.44 -12.76
C GLY A 284 12.04 -11.27 -11.97
N ARG A 285 13.15 -11.49 -11.26
CA ARG A 285 13.88 -10.48 -10.49
C ARG A 285 14.35 -9.31 -11.35
N GLU A 286 14.91 -9.60 -12.53
CA GLU A 286 15.32 -8.56 -13.48
C GLU A 286 14.11 -7.77 -14.01
N LEU A 287 12.99 -8.44 -14.20
CA LEU A 287 11.74 -7.79 -14.64
C LEU A 287 11.17 -6.84 -13.61
N GLU A 288 11.21 -7.17 -12.31
CA GLU A 288 10.79 -6.26 -11.24
C GLU A 288 11.60 -4.97 -11.26
N LEU A 289 12.92 -5.07 -11.27
CA LEU A 289 13.81 -3.91 -11.30
C LEU A 289 13.58 -3.03 -12.54
N ARG A 290 13.33 -3.65 -13.69
CA ARG A 290 13.01 -2.93 -14.92
C ARG A 290 11.64 -2.27 -14.84
N ALA A 291 10.62 -2.99 -14.39
CA ALA A 291 9.26 -2.47 -14.25
C ALA A 291 9.21 -1.30 -13.26
N ALA A 292 9.95 -1.36 -12.15
CA ALA A 292 10.07 -0.25 -11.22
C ALA A 292 10.62 1.01 -11.91
N LYS A 293 11.72 0.90 -12.68
CA LYS A 293 12.30 2.03 -13.42
C LYS A 293 11.35 2.60 -14.49
N GLU A 294 10.65 1.74 -15.21
CA GLU A 294 9.64 2.13 -16.21
C GLU A 294 8.48 2.87 -15.56
N SER A 295 7.98 2.37 -14.43
CA SER A 295 6.92 3.01 -13.62
C SER A 295 7.34 4.39 -13.13
N ILE A 296 8.53 4.53 -12.55
CA ILE A 296 9.07 5.80 -12.09
C ILE A 296 9.14 6.82 -13.24
N ASN A 297 9.60 6.40 -14.41
CA ASN A 297 9.66 7.27 -15.58
C ASN A 297 8.27 7.74 -16.03
N TYR A 298 7.29 6.84 -16.06
CA TYR A 298 5.92 7.20 -16.41
C TYR A 298 5.28 8.12 -15.37
N MET A 299 5.42 7.80 -14.08
CA MET A 299 4.87 8.61 -12.99
C MET A 299 5.43 10.04 -13.01
N ARG A 300 6.71 10.21 -13.34
CA ARG A 300 7.32 11.53 -13.45
C ARG A 300 6.92 12.27 -14.73
N SER A 301 7.03 11.60 -15.88
CA SER A 301 6.88 12.26 -17.19
C SER A 301 5.43 12.48 -17.61
N VAL A 302 4.51 11.61 -17.18
CA VAL A 302 3.10 11.65 -17.57
C VAL A 302 2.22 12.09 -16.40
N LEU A 303 2.42 11.49 -15.21
CA LEU A 303 1.57 11.77 -14.06
C LEU A 303 2.08 12.95 -13.21
N ASN A 304 3.27 13.49 -13.46
CA ASN A 304 3.88 14.60 -12.71
C ASN A 304 3.97 14.31 -11.18
N VAL A 305 4.36 13.09 -10.81
CA VAL A 305 4.59 12.65 -9.42
C VAL A 305 6.09 12.53 -9.17
N GLY A 306 6.59 12.88 -7.99
CA GLY A 306 8.02 12.78 -7.65
C GLY A 306 8.92 13.76 -8.40
N LEU A 307 8.36 14.89 -8.82
CA LEU A 307 9.16 15.98 -9.43
C LEU A 307 9.84 16.78 -8.32
N ARG A 308 11.15 16.62 -8.20
CA ARG A 308 11.97 17.45 -7.32
C ARG A 308 11.96 18.89 -7.85
N GLN A 309 11.92 19.85 -6.92
CA GLN A 309 12.04 21.28 -7.25
C GLN A 309 13.44 21.61 -7.75
#